data_8822db5b6dab8ec6b7ae0f42ee7178a8
#
_entry.id   8822db5b6dab8ec6b7ae0f42ee7178a8
#
_cell.length_a   1.000
_cell.length_b   1.000
_cell.length_c   1.000
_cell.angle_alpha   90.00
_cell.angle_beta   90.00
_cell.angle_gamma   90.00
#
_symmetry.space_group_name_H-M   'P 1'
#
loop_
_entity.id
_entity.type
_entity.pdbx_description
1 polymer ?
#
loop_
_entity_poly.entity_id
_entity_poly.type
_entity_poly.pdbx_seq_one_letter_code
_entity_poly.pdbx_strand_id
1 'polypeptide(L)'
;MESKYYHLTGGTHSFLVLHDLLNPSEEFPIHTQSDWELIYIIRGCGTFVIGDQSQPFTKDEIFLIPPDMLHGWIFDNNPGNVVEDICLLFRKNLFKELSVTLPEIGPLGHLDSRQHTAFQLRGDLLKNVRHEMQEIIKTDSLGQL
;
A
#
# COMPACT_ATOMS: atom_id res chain seq x y z
N MET A 1 -4.90 -10.42 17.66
CA MET A 1 -4.40 -9.83 16.38
C MET A 1 -3.91 -8.42 16.67
N GLU A 2 -2.66 -8.16 16.41
CA GLU A 2 -2.18 -6.80 16.51
C GLU A 2 -2.86 -5.95 15.43
N SER A 3 -3.22 -4.73 15.82
CA SER A 3 -3.83 -3.78 14.90
C SER A 3 -2.88 -3.51 13.73
N LYS A 4 -3.36 -3.65 12.52
CA LYS A 4 -2.59 -3.30 11.30
C LYS A 4 -2.51 -1.80 11.02
N TYR A 5 -2.91 -0.98 11.97
CA TYR A 5 -2.80 0.47 11.82
C TYR A 5 -1.41 0.90 12.24
N TYR A 6 -0.53 0.99 11.27
CA TYR A 6 0.83 1.47 11.49
C TYR A 6 0.94 2.92 11.03
N HIS A 7 1.57 3.71 11.84
CA HIS A 7 1.88 5.09 11.50
C HIS A 7 3.38 5.32 11.56
N LEU A 8 3.91 5.98 10.56
CA LEU A 8 5.27 6.47 10.58
C LEU A 8 5.32 7.76 11.43
N THR A 9 5.15 7.61 12.74
CA THR A 9 5.15 8.74 13.65
C THR A 9 6.58 9.16 14.01
N GLY A 10 6.96 10.37 13.64
CA GLY A 10 8.11 11.09 14.20
C GLY A 10 9.46 10.39 14.22
N GLY A 11 9.56 9.28 13.51
CA GLY A 11 10.73 8.41 13.57
C GLY A 11 11.80 8.76 12.55
N THR A 12 12.90 8.05 12.64
CA THR A 12 14.05 8.13 11.75
C THR A 12 13.81 7.43 10.40
N HIS A 13 12.67 6.72 10.24
CA HIS A 13 12.36 5.94 9.05
C HIS A 13 11.47 6.71 8.08
N SER A 14 11.81 6.65 6.79
CA SER A 14 11.04 7.27 5.71
C SER A 14 9.87 6.41 5.27
N PHE A 15 9.93 5.11 5.54
CA PHE A 15 8.93 4.15 5.13
C PHE A 15 8.88 2.96 6.09
N LEU A 16 7.79 2.20 6.02
CA LEU A 16 7.58 0.94 6.74
C LEU A 16 7.11 -0.11 5.74
N VAL A 17 7.70 -1.30 5.81
CA VAL A 17 7.30 -2.45 4.98
C VAL A 17 6.58 -3.47 5.85
N LEU A 18 5.44 -3.93 5.39
CA LEU A 18 4.64 -4.97 6.02
C LEU A 18 4.39 -6.10 5.03
N HIS A 19 4.56 -7.32 5.48
CA HIS A 19 4.22 -8.51 4.71
C HIS A 19 3.19 -9.30 5.51
N ASP A 20 1.99 -9.40 4.98
CA ASP A 20 0.84 -9.93 5.70
C ASP A 20 0.28 -11.19 5.05
N LEU A 21 -0.16 -12.10 5.90
CA LEU A 21 -0.87 -13.31 5.51
C LEU A 21 -2.16 -13.38 6.33
N LEU A 22 -3.30 -13.29 5.65
CA LEU A 22 -4.60 -13.05 6.27
C LEU A 22 -5.60 -14.12 5.88
N ASN A 23 -6.36 -14.58 6.85
CA ASN A 23 -7.48 -15.49 6.62
C ASN A 23 -8.76 -14.69 6.31
N PRO A 24 -9.73 -15.29 5.57
CA PRO A 24 -10.98 -14.60 5.25
C PRO A 24 -11.81 -14.16 6.45
N SER A 25 -11.63 -14.79 7.59
CA SER A 25 -12.30 -14.42 8.83
C SER A 25 -11.74 -13.18 9.51
N GLU A 26 -10.58 -12.70 9.04
CA GLU A 26 -9.99 -11.48 9.57
C GLU A 26 -10.66 -10.26 8.94
N GLU A 27 -11.02 -9.29 9.79
CA GLU A 27 -11.66 -8.07 9.32
C GLU A 27 -10.66 -6.92 9.30
N PHE A 28 -10.68 -6.18 8.20
CA PHE A 28 -9.98 -4.91 8.07
C PHE A 28 -11.00 -3.81 7.93
N PRO A 29 -11.37 -3.16 9.05
CA PRO A 29 -12.37 -2.11 8.99
C PRO A 29 -11.93 -0.98 8.06
N ILE A 30 -12.93 -0.36 7.45
CA ILE A 30 -12.72 0.84 6.64
C ILE A 30 -12.17 1.93 7.54
N HIS A 31 -11.06 2.54 7.13
CA HIS A 31 -10.33 3.51 7.93
C HIS A 31 -9.64 4.56 7.07
N THR A 32 -9.10 5.57 7.73
CA THR A 32 -8.17 6.53 7.12
C THR A 32 -6.83 6.44 7.83
N GLN A 33 -5.78 6.83 7.14
CA GLN A 33 -4.44 6.95 7.72
C GLN A 33 -3.71 8.14 7.12
N SER A 34 -2.73 8.67 7.83
CA SER A 34 -2.02 9.88 7.43
C SER A 34 -0.89 9.65 6.41
N ASP A 35 -0.53 8.41 6.17
CA ASP A 35 0.56 8.02 5.28
C ASP A 35 0.04 7.57 3.92
N TRP A 36 0.90 7.62 2.90
CA TRP A 36 0.70 6.91 1.65
C TRP A 36 0.80 5.41 1.87
N GLU A 37 -0.01 4.66 1.15
CA GLU A 37 0.05 3.21 1.14
C GLU A 37 0.21 2.68 -0.29
N LEU A 38 1.26 1.91 -0.51
CA LEU A 38 1.45 1.14 -1.75
C LEU A 38 1.28 -0.32 -1.38
N ILE A 39 0.22 -0.95 -1.89
CA ILE A 39 -0.10 -2.34 -1.55
C ILE A 39 -0.06 -3.23 -2.78
N TYR A 40 0.68 -4.33 -2.68
CA TYR A 40 0.75 -5.39 -3.68
C TYR A 40 0.06 -6.64 -3.18
N ILE A 41 -0.95 -7.10 -3.91
CA ILE A 41 -1.68 -8.32 -3.62
C ILE A 41 -0.93 -9.50 -4.25
N ILE A 42 -0.28 -10.32 -3.43
CA ILE A 42 0.45 -11.51 -3.90
C ILE A 42 -0.54 -12.60 -4.25
N ARG A 43 -1.57 -12.79 -3.41
CA ARG A 43 -2.64 -13.77 -3.64
C ARG A 43 -3.89 -13.42 -2.85
N GLY A 44 -5.00 -14.04 -3.23
CA GLY A 44 -6.29 -13.83 -2.62
C GLY A 44 -7.15 -12.87 -3.42
N CYS A 45 -8.39 -12.72 -2.99
CA CYS A 45 -9.38 -11.89 -3.67
C CYS A 45 -10.44 -11.38 -2.71
N GLY A 46 -11.17 -10.38 -3.18
CA GLY A 46 -12.24 -9.75 -2.41
C GLY A 46 -12.67 -8.43 -3.04
N THR A 47 -13.13 -7.52 -2.20
CA THR A 47 -13.58 -6.18 -2.60
C THR A 47 -12.70 -5.13 -1.92
N PHE A 48 -12.17 -4.22 -2.72
CA PHE A 48 -11.47 -3.03 -2.26
C PHE A 48 -12.44 -1.86 -2.21
N VAL A 49 -12.62 -1.30 -1.01
CA VAL A 49 -13.45 -0.10 -0.78
C VAL A 49 -12.52 1.11 -0.73
N ILE A 50 -12.84 2.14 -1.50
CA ILE A 50 -12.07 3.36 -1.60
C ILE A 50 -13.01 4.57 -1.73
N GLY A 51 -12.99 5.46 -0.71
CA GLY A 51 -13.96 6.56 -0.65
C GLY A 51 -15.39 6.05 -0.66
N ASP A 52 -16.17 6.52 -1.63
CA ASP A 52 -17.56 6.11 -1.85
C ASP A 52 -17.71 5.00 -2.93
N GLN A 53 -16.60 4.47 -3.39
CA GLN A 53 -16.58 3.46 -4.43
C GLN A 53 -16.04 2.12 -3.93
N SER A 54 -16.34 1.07 -4.67
CA SER A 54 -15.77 -0.25 -4.42
C SER A 54 -15.49 -0.97 -5.73
N GLN A 55 -14.48 -1.83 -5.72
CA GLN A 55 -14.13 -2.66 -6.86
C GLN A 55 -13.56 -3.99 -6.39
N PRO A 56 -13.68 -5.06 -7.19
CA PRO A 56 -13.01 -6.32 -6.87
C PRO A 56 -11.49 -6.14 -6.91
N PHE A 57 -10.78 -6.91 -6.11
CA PHE A 57 -9.34 -7.06 -6.20
C PHE A 57 -8.96 -8.53 -6.32
N THR A 58 -7.82 -8.79 -6.93
CA THR A 58 -7.26 -10.12 -7.08
C THR A 58 -5.72 -10.08 -7.09
N LYS A 59 -5.11 -11.25 -7.18
CA LYS A 59 -3.65 -11.38 -7.19
C LYS A 59 -3.00 -10.54 -8.31
N ASP A 60 -1.76 -10.17 -8.08
CA ASP A 60 -0.90 -9.41 -8.99
C ASP A 60 -1.34 -7.96 -9.22
N GLU A 61 -2.25 -7.45 -8.41
CA GLU A 61 -2.65 -6.05 -8.46
C GLU A 61 -1.86 -5.21 -7.46
N ILE A 62 -1.60 -3.96 -7.83
CA ILE A 62 -0.94 -2.97 -6.98
C ILE A 62 -1.77 -1.70 -6.96
N PHE A 63 -2.02 -1.20 -5.76
CA PHE A 63 -2.77 0.04 -5.54
C PHE A 63 -1.90 1.04 -4.77
N LEU A 64 -1.98 2.30 -5.17
CA LEU A 64 -1.41 3.42 -4.44
C LEU A 64 -2.54 4.22 -3.83
N ILE A 65 -2.58 4.29 -2.51
CA ILE A 65 -3.64 4.94 -1.74
C ILE A 65 -3.08 6.21 -1.12
N PRO A 66 -3.68 7.38 -1.41
CA PRO A 66 -3.20 8.64 -0.85
C PRO A 66 -3.53 8.78 0.64
N PRO A 67 -2.79 9.68 1.33
CA PRO A 67 -3.10 10.01 2.72
C PRO A 67 -4.55 10.47 2.91
N ASP A 68 -5.08 10.17 4.09
CA ASP A 68 -6.39 10.61 4.56
C ASP A 68 -7.59 10.11 3.72
N MET A 69 -7.35 9.18 2.81
CA MET A 69 -8.42 8.57 2.03
C MET A 69 -9.06 7.41 2.79
N LEU A 70 -10.39 7.42 2.86
CA LEU A 70 -11.16 6.31 3.43
C LEU A 70 -11.00 5.06 2.56
N HIS A 71 -10.52 3.96 3.12
CA HIS A 71 -10.35 2.72 2.39
C HIS A 71 -10.42 1.50 3.29
N GLY A 72 -10.62 0.35 2.68
CA GLY A 72 -10.65 -0.93 3.39
C GLY A 72 -10.78 -2.11 2.45
N TRP A 73 -10.65 -3.30 3.02
CA TRP A 73 -10.62 -4.56 2.29
C TRP A 73 -11.66 -5.50 2.87
N ILE A 74 -12.47 -6.10 2.00
CA ILE A 74 -13.44 -7.13 2.35
C ILE A 74 -12.99 -8.40 1.61
N PHE A 75 -12.57 -9.41 2.34
CA PHE A 75 -12.07 -10.65 1.76
C PHE A 75 -13.23 -11.58 1.39
N ASP A 76 -13.13 -12.22 0.24
CA ASP A 76 -14.09 -13.24 -0.15
C ASP A 76 -14.04 -14.42 0.82
N ASN A 77 -15.19 -14.78 1.37
CA ASN A 77 -15.30 -15.82 2.38
C ASN A 77 -15.43 -17.21 1.74
N ASN A 78 -14.46 -17.56 0.90
CA ASN A 78 -14.36 -18.88 0.30
C ASN A 78 -13.31 -19.72 1.01
N PRO A 79 -13.53 -21.03 1.23
CA PRO A 79 -12.51 -21.91 1.76
C PRO A 79 -11.23 -21.81 0.91
N GLY A 80 -10.10 -21.60 1.55
CA GLY A 80 -8.80 -21.48 0.87
C GLY A 80 -8.47 -20.11 0.32
N ASN A 81 -9.36 -19.10 0.44
CA ASN A 81 -9.01 -17.73 0.09
C ASN A 81 -8.13 -17.11 1.17
N VAL A 82 -6.85 -17.32 1.07
CA VAL A 82 -5.86 -16.66 1.93
C VAL A 82 -5.36 -15.43 1.21
N VAL A 83 -5.42 -14.26 1.86
CA VAL A 83 -4.91 -13.03 1.28
C VAL A 83 -3.49 -12.81 1.79
N GLU A 84 -2.59 -12.64 0.84
CA GLU A 84 -1.20 -12.31 1.11
C GLU A 84 -0.86 -11.01 0.39
N ASP A 85 -0.31 -10.06 1.13
CA ASP A 85 0.06 -8.76 0.58
C ASP A 85 1.40 -8.24 1.12
N ILE A 86 1.98 -7.33 0.36
CA ILE A 86 3.08 -6.48 0.80
C ILE A 86 2.56 -5.05 0.80
N CYS A 87 2.65 -4.39 1.93
CA CYS A 87 2.26 -3.00 2.09
C CYS A 87 3.47 -2.14 2.40
N LEU A 88 3.64 -1.06 1.65
CA LEU A 88 4.66 -0.07 1.88
C LEU A 88 3.97 1.23 2.32
N LEU A 89 4.25 1.67 3.53
CA LEU A 89 3.78 2.95 4.06
C LEU A 89 4.90 3.97 3.96
N PHE A 90 4.59 5.19 3.53
CA PHE A 90 5.56 6.28 3.51
C PHE A 90 4.89 7.61 3.80
N ARG A 91 5.69 8.56 4.30
CA ARG A 91 5.19 9.83 4.84
C ARG A 91 4.47 10.66 3.80
N LYS A 92 3.46 11.37 4.25
CA LYS A 92 2.62 12.27 3.45
C LYS A 92 3.41 13.20 2.53
N ASN A 93 4.47 13.81 3.03
CA ASN A 93 5.24 14.82 2.31
C ASN A 93 6.50 14.27 1.62
N LEU A 94 6.63 12.94 1.49
CA LEU A 94 7.83 12.33 0.94
C LEU A 94 8.17 12.85 -0.46
N PHE A 95 7.20 12.92 -1.35
CA PHE A 95 7.42 13.36 -2.73
C PHE A 95 7.84 14.82 -2.79
N LYS A 96 7.25 15.67 -1.96
CA LYS A 96 7.62 17.08 -1.87
C LYS A 96 9.04 17.25 -1.33
N GLU A 97 9.39 16.51 -0.28
CA GLU A 97 10.73 16.55 0.30
C GLU A 97 11.80 16.05 -0.68
N LEU A 98 11.53 14.95 -1.37
CA LEU A 98 12.44 14.41 -2.38
C LEU A 98 12.59 15.32 -3.59
N SER A 99 11.55 16.04 -4.00
CA SER A 99 11.61 16.94 -5.14
C SER A 99 12.56 18.12 -4.95
N VAL A 100 12.85 18.49 -3.71
CA VAL A 100 13.85 19.52 -3.38
C VAL A 100 15.27 19.00 -3.67
N THR A 101 15.52 17.74 -3.35
CA THR A 101 16.83 17.11 -3.54
C THR A 101 17.02 16.56 -4.95
N LEU A 102 15.95 16.06 -5.55
CA LEU A 102 15.94 15.42 -6.86
C LEU A 102 14.96 16.18 -7.78
N PRO A 103 15.42 17.22 -8.47
CA PRO A 103 14.54 18.05 -9.33
C PRO A 103 13.80 17.26 -10.40
N GLU A 104 14.35 16.12 -10.81
CA GLU A 104 13.75 15.25 -11.83
C GLU A 104 12.40 14.70 -11.41
N ILE A 105 12.16 14.56 -10.11
CA ILE A 105 10.87 14.11 -9.57
C ILE A 105 9.95 15.27 -9.18
N GLY A 106 10.29 16.49 -9.56
CA GLY A 106 9.50 17.69 -9.25
C GLY A 106 8.02 17.56 -9.50
N PRO A 107 7.58 16.96 -10.64
CA PRO A 107 6.17 16.73 -10.91
C PRO A 107 5.46 15.87 -9.85
N LEU A 108 6.16 14.95 -9.21
CA LEU A 108 5.60 14.10 -8.16
C LEU A 108 5.37 14.85 -6.84
N GLY A 109 6.09 15.94 -6.61
CA GLY A 109 5.89 16.77 -5.43
C GLY A 109 4.48 17.35 -5.31
N HIS A 110 3.76 17.45 -6.42
CA HIS A 110 2.38 17.91 -6.42
C HIS A 110 1.39 16.87 -5.94
N LEU A 111 1.75 15.60 -5.93
CA LEU A 111 0.87 14.52 -5.46
C LEU A 111 0.53 14.68 -3.99
N ASP A 112 1.47 15.14 -3.18
CA ASP A 112 1.30 15.27 -1.73
C ASP A 112 0.18 16.25 -1.34
N SER A 113 -0.10 17.23 -2.19
CA SER A 113 -1.01 18.34 -1.86
C SER A 113 -2.39 18.27 -2.51
N ARG A 114 -2.56 17.46 -3.54
CA ARG A 114 -3.76 17.47 -4.39
C ARG A 114 -4.44 16.12 -4.57
N GLN A 115 -3.86 15.07 -4.04
CA GLN A 115 -4.33 13.74 -4.37
C GLN A 115 -5.52 13.33 -3.52
N HIS A 116 -6.63 13.07 -4.17
CA HIS A 116 -7.87 12.57 -3.58
C HIS A 116 -8.36 11.29 -4.27
N THR A 117 -7.51 10.64 -5.05
CA THR A 117 -7.86 9.45 -5.83
C THR A 117 -6.78 8.39 -5.64
N ALA A 118 -7.19 7.16 -5.39
CA ALA A 118 -6.27 6.04 -5.42
C ALA A 118 -5.95 5.66 -6.87
N PHE A 119 -4.79 5.06 -7.06
CA PHE A 119 -4.34 4.58 -8.36
C PHE A 119 -4.17 3.07 -8.35
N GLN A 120 -4.55 2.44 -9.43
CA GLN A 120 -4.13 1.07 -9.72
C GLN A 120 -3.02 1.11 -10.75
N LEU A 121 -1.89 0.49 -10.45
CA LEU A 121 -0.75 0.43 -11.37
C LEU A 121 -1.05 -0.57 -12.50
N ARG A 122 -0.54 -0.27 -13.71
CA ARG A 122 -0.76 -1.11 -14.90
C ARG A 122 0.50 -1.18 -15.75
N GLY A 123 0.54 -2.17 -16.65
CA GLY A 123 1.58 -2.31 -17.66
C GLY A 123 2.98 -2.49 -17.08
N ASP A 124 3.95 -1.82 -17.68
CA ASP A 124 5.35 -1.95 -17.28
C ASP A 124 5.61 -1.38 -15.88
N LEU A 125 4.90 -0.33 -15.50
CA LEU A 125 4.99 0.22 -14.15
C LEU A 125 4.58 -0.83 -13.11
N LEU A 126 3.48 -1.55 -13.33
CA LEU A 126 3.05 -2.64 -12.46
C LEU A 126 4.13 -3.72 -12.33
N LYS A 127 4.70 -4.14 -13.46
CA LYS A 127 5.74 -5.19 -13.48
C LYS A 127 6.99 -4.76 -12.71
N ASN A 128 7.45 -3.54 -12.92
CA ASN A 128 8.64 -3.00 -12.30
C ASN A 128 8.46 -2.83 -10.79
N VAL A 129 7.35 -2.22 -10.38
CA VAL A 129 7.06 -2.01 -8.95
C VAL A 129 6.85 -3.34 -8.23
N ARG A 130 6.16 -4.29 -8.85
CA ARG A 130 6.00 -5.64 -8.30
C ARG A 130 7.35 -6.31 -8.04
N HIS A 131 8.25 -6.24 -9.01
CA HIS A 131 9.60 -6.81 -8.87
C HIS A 131 10.33 -6.18 -7.67
N GLU A 132 10.33 -4.86 -7.57
CA GLU A 132 11.00 -4.15 -6.48
C GLU A 132 10.40 -4.48 -5.12
N MET A 133 9.09 -4.58 -5.01
CA MET A 133 8.42 -4.94 -3.76
C MET A 133 8.76 -6.38 -3.34
N GLN A 134 8.86 -7.30 -4.29
CA GLN A 134 9.31 -8.68 -4.02
C GLN A 134 10.76 -8.71 -3.53
N GLU A 135 11.63 -7.89 -4.09
CA GLU A 135 13.03 -7.80 -3.64
C GLU A 135 13.14 -7.21 -2.23
N ILE A 136 12.31 -6.23 -1.89
CA ILE A 136 12.29 -5.64 -0.54
C ILE A 136 12.01 -6.70 0.52
N ILE A 137 11.02 -7.56 0.33
CA ILE A 137 10.68 -8.58 1.33
C ILE A 137 11.75 -9.68 1.45
N LYS A 138 12.49 -9.96 0.40
CA LYS A 138 13.64 -10.87 0.49
C LYS A 138 14.73 -10.29 1.39
N THR A 139 14.98 -8.99 1.29
CA THR A 139 15.93 -8.27 2.14
C THR A 139 15.48 -8.30 3.59
N ASP A 140 14.19 -8.06 3.85
CA ASP A 140 13.60 -8.09 5.19
C ASP A 140 13.71 -9.50 5.80
N SER A 141 13.42 -10.53 5.04
CA SER A 141 13.52 -11.92 5.51
C SER A 141 14.94 -12.32 5.92
N LEU A 142 15.94 -11.60 5.45
CA LEU A 142 17.33 -11.77 5.88
C LEU A 142 17.71 -10.95 7.11
N GLY A 143 16.74 -10.23 7.69
CA GLY A 143 16.95 -9.42 8.89
C GLY A 143 17.81 -8.18 8.66
N GLN A 144 17.79 -7.62 7.47
CA GLN A 144 18.63 -6.47 7.07
C GLN A 144 17.91 -5.13 7.11
N LEU A 145 16.67 -5.12 7.46
CA LEU A 145 15.88 -3.89 7.59
C LEU A 145 15.67 -3.48 9.04
#